data_6851a90818c06b7b1576a781705bdce5
#
_entry.id   6851a90818c06b7b1576a781705bdce5
#
_cell.length_a   1.000
_cell.length_b   1.000
_cell.length_c   1.000
_cell.angle_alpha   90.00
_cell.angle_beta   90.00
_cell.angle_gamma   90.00
#
_symmetry.space_group_name_H-M   'P 1'
#
loop_
_entity.id
_entity.type
_entity.pdbx_description
1 polymer ?
#
loop_
_entity_poly.entity_id
_entity_poly.type
_entity_poly.pdbx_seq_one_letter_code
_entity_poly.pdbx_strand_id
1 'polypeptide(L)'
;LKAFKRVCKKTPLRMLLRGQNLLGYTPYPDDVVEKFVTKAAEDGMDVFLIFDGLNDIRNCACAAKAALKAGKRVEGNIQFTSSPVHTVESFVQTAKDYVNIGATAVHLEDMGGMIDPTTAAKTVAAVKKAVNVPVHYHSHCTGGMTEITYWEVARAGADVLDVDVSAFALGTSHPAAESI
;
A
#
# COMPACT_ATOMS: atom_id res chain seq x y z
N LEU A 1 15.50 -12.66 1.72
CA LEU A 1 15.69 -11.27 1.34
C LEU A 1 17.06 -11.06 0.69
N LYS A 2 18.19 -11.39 1.36
CA LYS A 2 19.55 -11.21 0.82
C LYS A 2 19.77 -11.85 -0.55
N ALA A 3 19.17 -13.04 -0.82
CA ALA A 3 19.28 -13.69 -2.11
C ALA A 3 18.57 -12.89 -3.22
N PHE A 4 17.37 -12.39 -2.96
CA PHE A 4 16.66 -11.49 -3.88
C PHE A 4 17.45 -10.21 -4.15
N LYS A 5 17.96 -9.58 -3.08
CA LYS A 5 18.73 -8.34 -3.24
C LYS A 5 20.03 -8.53 -4.04
N ARG A 6 20.61 -9.73 -4.02
CA ARG A 6 21.78 -10.05 -4.86
C ARG A 6 21.48 -10.04 -6.36
N VAL A 7 20.28 -10.44 -6.75
CA VAL A 7 19.87 -10.49 -8.17
C VAL A 7 19.11 -9.24 -8.61
N CYS A 8 18.26 -8.67 -7.76
CA CYS A 8 17.52 -7.44 -8.05
C CYS A 8 18.35 -6.19 -7.80
N LYS A 9 19.27 -5.86 -8.72
CA LYS A 9 20.20 -4.74 -8.55
C LYS A 9 19.56 -3.37 -8.82
N LYS A 10 18.60 -3.32 -9.76
CA LYS A 10 17.99 -2.06 -10.21
C LYS A 10 16.62 -1.81 -9.59
N THR A 11 15.85 -2.88 -9.37
CA THR A 11 14.48 -2.81 -8.85
C THR A 11 14.49 -2.76 -7.32
N PRO A 12 13.85 -1.78 -6.69
CA PRO A 12 13.65 -1.76 -5.25
C PRO A 12 12.82 -2.96 -4.79
N LEU A 13 13.16 -3.52 -3.64
CA LEU A 13 12.38 -4.56 -2.99
C LEU A 13 11.40 -3.93 -2.02
N ARG A 14 10.10 -4.20 -2.20
CA ARG A 14 9.01 -3.75 -1.33
C ARG A 14 8.43 -4.92 -0.58
N MET A 15 8.13 -4.74 0.70
CA MET A 15 7.39 -5.72 1.49
C MET A 15 6.16 -5.10 2.12
N LEU A 16 5.09 -5.87 2.18
CA LEU A 16 3.89 -5.54 2.94
C LEU A 16 4.12 -5.81 4.43
N LEU A 17 3.68 -4.89 5.28
CA LEU A 17 3.82 -4.99 6.73
C LEU A 17 2.49 -4.61 7.41
N ARG A 18 1.98 -5.49 8.25
CA ARG A 18 0.71 -5.27 8.97
C ARG A 18 0.93 -4.48 10.24
N GLY A 19 1.50 -3.27 10.11
CA GLY A 19 1.77 -2.41 11.26
C GLY A 19 2.40 -3.16 12.44
N GLN A 20 1.78 -3.04 13.62
CA GLN A 20 2.24 -3.69 14.86
C GLN A 20 2.18 -5.23 14.81
N ASN A 21 1.41 -5.80 13.90
CA ASN A 21 1.29 -7.26 13.74
C ASN A 21 2.38 -7.86 12.85
N LEU A 22 3.22 -7.05 12.22
CA LEU A 22 4.28 -7.48 11.30
C LEU A 22 3.74 -8.36 10.17
N LEU A 23 4.02 -9.66 10.20
CA LEU A 23 3.52 -10.66 9.25
C LEU A 23 2.47 -11.58 9.89
N GLY A 24 2.11 -11.34 11.15
CA GLY A 24 1.19 -12.16 11.93
C GLY A 24 -0.21 -11.58 12.04
N TYR A 25 -0.96 -12.07 13.03
CA TYR A 25 -2.35 -11.69 13.30
C TYR A 25 -2.57 -11.14 14.71
N THR A 26 -1.51 -11.03 15.50
CA THR A 26 -1.52 -10.45 16.85
C THR A 26 -0.46 -9.37 16.96
N PRO A 27 -0.70 -8.29 17.72
CA PRO A 27 0.29 -7.23 17.91
C PRO A 27 1.55 -7.74 18.63
N TYR A 28 2.70 -7.30 18.16
CA TYR A 28 3.99 -7.52 18.82
C TYR A 28 4.42 -6.28 19.63
N PRO A 29 5.24 -6.45 20.68
CA PRO A 29 5.86 -5.32 21.38
C PRO A 29 6.73 -4.47 20.46
N ASP A 30 6.86 -3.18 20.77
CA ASP A 30 7.59 -2.21 19.93
C ASP A 30 9.03 -2.63 19.63
N ASP A 31 9.75 -3.19 20.62
CA ASP A 31 11.12 -3.65 20.43
C ASP A 31 11.25 -4.80 19.42
N VAL A 32 10.23 -5.65 19.32
CA VAL A 32 10.15 -6.72 18.31
C VAL A 32 9.90 -6.12 16.94
N VAL A 33 8.97 -5.16 16.83
CA VAL A 33 8.68 -4.44 15.58
C VAL A 33 9.93 -3.72 15.08
N GLU A 34 10.61 -2.96 15.94
CA GLU A 34 11.83 -2.26 15.60
C GLU A 34 12.94 -3.21 15.11
N LYS A 35 13.17 -4.31 15.82
CA LYS A 35 14.16 -5.33 15.43
C LYS A 35 13.84 -5.99 14.10
N PHE A 36 12.56 -6.33 13.88
CA PHE A 36 12.11 -6.94 12.63
C PHE A 36 12.36 -6.01 11.44
N VAL A 37 11.91 -4.76 11.54
CA VAL A 37 12.05 -3.77 10.47
C VAL A 37 13.53 -3.47 10.19
N THR A 38 14.32 -3.27 11.24
CA THR A 38 15.77 -3.05 11.11
C THR A 38 16.43 -4.22 10.41
N LYS A 39 16.11 -5.45 10.81
CA LYS A 39 16.67 -6.66 10.21
C LYS A 39 16.27 -6.83 8.74
N ALA A 40 15.02 -6.58 8.41
CA ALA A 40 14.54 -6.62 7.03
C ALA A 40 15.25 -5.57 6.15
N ALA A 41 15.46 -4.37 6.69
CA ALA A 41 16.19 -3.30 6.03
C ALA A 41 17.67 -3.66 5.75
N GLU A 42 18.36 -4.25 6.74
CA GLU A 42 19.74 -4.77 6.59
C GLU A 42 19.83 -5.89 5.56
N ASP A 43 18.79 -6.74 5.50
CA ASP A 43 18.74 -7.87 4.58
C ASP A 43 18.32 -7.47 3.16
N GLY A 44 18.06 -6.17 2.92
CA GLY A 44 17.93 -5.59 1.60
C GLY A 44 16.53 -5.11 1.21
N MET A 45 15.58 -4.99 2.15
CA MET A 45 14.33 -4.29 1.88
C MET A 45 14.58 -2.81 1.67
N ASP A 46 13.97 -2.25 0.64
CA ASP A 46 14.10 -0.85 0.27
C ASP A 46 12.87 -0.04 0.65
N VAL A 47 11.70 -0.68 0.67
CA VAL A 47 10.40 -0.05 0.88
C VAL A 47 9.54 -0.89 1.81
N PHE A 48 8.92 -0.26 2.79
CA PHE A 48 7.95 -0.87 3.69
C PHE A 48 6.57 -0.28 3.39
N LEU A 49 5.70 -1.10 2.80
CA LEU A 49 4.29 -0.80 2.60
C LEU A 49 3.54 -1.20 3.87
N ILE A 50 3.12 -0.21 4.65
CA ILE A 50 2.58 -0.43 6.00
C ILE A 50 1.08 -0.17 6.01
N PHE A 51 0.31 -1.11 6.55
CA PHE A 51 -1.12 -0.99 6.68
C PHE A 51 -1.65 -1.44 8.05
N ASP A 52 -2.84 -1.00 8.34
CA ASP A 52 -3.72 -1.54 9.38
C ASP A 52 -5.09 -1.85 8.77
N GLY A 53 -5.66 -3.02 9.06
CA GLY A 53 -6.93 -3.45 8.45
C GLY A 53 -8.13 -2.57 8.79
N LEU A 54 -8.04 -1.76 9.85
CA LEU A 54 -9.06 -0.78 10.25
C LEU A 54 -8.66 0.67 9.94
N ASN A 55 -7.55 0.87 9.23
CA ASN A 55 -6.95 2.19 8.97
C ASN A 55 -6.55 2.95 10.26
N ASP A 56 -6.20 2.23 11.31
CA ASP A 56 -5.72 2.85 12.55
C ASP A 56 -4.22 3.15 12.47
N ILE A 57 -3.92 4.42 12.23
CA ILE A 57 -2.56 4.91 12.03
C ILE A 57 -1.65 4.65 13.25
N ARG A 58 -2.22 4.53 14.46
CA ARG A 58 -1.45 4.27 15.68
C ARG A 58 -0.73 2.92 15.61
N ASN A 59 -1.34 1.93 14.96
CA ASN A 59 -0.74 0.62 14.72
C ASN A 59 0.39 0.63 13.69
N CYS A 60 0.50 1.68 12.89
CA CYS A 60 1.51 1.81 11.84
C CYS A 60 2.73 2.62 12.28
N ALA A 61 2.60 3.47 13.29
CA ALA A 61 3.59 4.48 13.66
C ALA A 61 4.94 3.90 14.09
N CYS A 62 4.96 2.83 14.88
CA CYS A 62 6.20 2.18 15.35
C CYS A 62 7.00 1.63 14.16
N ALA A 63 6.36 0.87 13.27
CA ALA A 63 7.00 0.30 12.09
C ALA A 63 7.50 1.39 11.12
N ALA A 64 6.71 2.44 10.89
CA ALA A 64 7.10 3.57 10.05
C ALA A 64 8.35 4.27 10.60
N LYS A 65 8.36 4.58 11.90
CA LYS A 65 9.52 5.19 12.58
C LYS A 65 10.78 4.32 12.46
N ALA A 66 10.64 3.02 12.65
CA ALA A 66 11.76 2.09 12.53
C ALA A 66 12.32 2.03 11.10
N ALA A 67 11.46 2.01 10.08
CA ALA A 67 11.87 2.02 8.68
C ALA A 67 12.59 3.32 8.30
N LEU A 68 12.05 4.46 8.69
CA LEU A 68 12.68 5.77 8.46
C LEU A 68 14.05 5.88 9.16
N LYS A 69 14.16 5.40 10.42
CA LYS A 69 15.43 5.35 11.16
C LYS A 69 16.48 4.48 10.46
N ALA A 70 16.03 3.41 9.79
CA ALA A 70 16.88 2.55 8.96
C ALA A 70 17.21 3.14 7.57
N GLY A 71 16.78 4.37 7.27
CA GLY A 71 16.99 5.05 5.99
C GLY A 71 16.18 4.43 4.84
N LYS A 72 15.04 3.80 5.14
CA LYS A 72 14.17 3.15 4.15
C LYS A 72 12.93 3.99 3.87
N ARG A 73 12.31 3.73 2.72
CA ARG A 73 11.05 4.37 2.34
C ARG A 73 9.87 3.72 3.07
N VAL A 74 8.92 4.54 3.44
CA VAL A 74 7.64 4.12 4.00
C VAL A 74 6.55 4.48 2.99
N GLU A 75 5.69 3.53 2.68
CA GLU A 75 4.48 3.73 1.90
C GLU A 75 3.28 3.39 2.78
N GLY A 76 2.32 4.30 2.86
CA GLY A 76 1.12 4.14 3.68
C GLY A 76 0.00 3.50 2.88
N ASN A 77 -0.60 2.44 3.40
CA ASN A 77 -1.62 1.70 2.67
C ASN A 77 -3.00 1.90 3.29
N ILE A 78 -3.89 2.54 2.53
CA ILE A 78 -5.27 2.86 2.90
C ILE A 78 -6.13 1.69 2.45
N GLN A 79 -6.71 0.96 3.41
CA GLN A 79 -7.59 -0.17 3.13
C GLN A 79 -8.98 0.33 2.73
N PHE A 80 -9.39 0.03 1.49
CA PHE A 80 -10.75 0.29 1.07
C PHE A 80 -11.71 -0.67 1.75
N THR A 81 -12.80 -0.14 2.24
CA THR A 81 -13.97 -0.92 2.67
C THR A 81 -15.24 -0.11 2.47
N SER A 82 -16.35 -0.78 2.26
CA SER A 82 -17.67 -0.18 2.08
C SER A 82 -18.44 -0.21 3.40
N SER A 83 -18.67 0.95 3.99
CA SER A 83 -19.50 1.12 5.18
C SER A 83 -19.95 2.57 5.33
N PRO A 84 -20.93 2.87 6.20
CA PRO A 84 -21.38 4.25 6.42
C PRO A 84 -20.31 5.22 6.94
N VAL A 85 -19.23 4.71 7.53
CA VAL A 85 -18.14 5.53 8.09
C VAL A 85 -16.91 5.64 7.17
N HIS A 86 -16.82 4.79 6.15
CA HIS A 86 -15.72 4.80 5.17
C HIS A 86 -16.14 5.63 3.97
N THR A 87 -15.84 6.92 4.01
CA THR A 87 -16.14 7.90 2.95
C THR A 87 -14.86 8.33 2.24
N VAL A 88 -14.99 9.01 1.11
CA VAL A 88 -13.84 9.60 0.42
C VAL A 88 -13.04 10.52 1.37
N GLU A 89 -13.74 11.29 2.21
CA GLU A 89 -13.13 12.19 3.18
C GLU A 89 -12.32 11.43 4.25
N SER A 90 -12.84 10.28 4.72
CA SER A 90 -12.10 9.44 5.67
C SER A 90 -10.82 8.86 5.07
N PHE A 91 -10.86 8.42 3.82
CA PHE A 91 -9.66 7.93 3.11
C PHE A 91 -8.65 9.06 2.86
N VAL A 92 -9.13 10.26 2.53
CA VAL A 92 -8.26 11.46 2.42
C VAL A 92 -7.60 11.78 3.76
N GLN A 93 -8.33 11.67 4.88
CA GLN A 93 -7.75 11.90 6.21
C GLN A 93 -6.69 10.85 6.52
N THR A 94 -6.96 9.57 6.28
CA THR A 94 -5.98 8.49 6.45
C THR A 94 -4.71 8.72 5.61
N ALA A 95 -4.87 9.19 4.36
CA ALA A 95 -3.72 9.55 3.52
C ALA A 95 -2.83 10.64 4.16
N LYS A 96 -3.46 11.70 4.69
CA LYS A 96 -2.74 12.77 5.41
C LYS A 96 -2.03 12.24 6.65
N ASP A 97 -2.67 11.36 7.38
CA ASP A 97 -2.11 10.78 8.61
C ASP A 97 -0.88 9.91 8.30
N TYR A 98 -0.90 9.15 7.18
CA TYR A 98 0.29 8.45 6.71
C TYR A 98 1.43 9.40 6.33
N VAL A 99 1.13 10.49 5.61
CA VAL A 99 2.14 11.51 5.28
C VAL A 99 2.72 12.14 6.55
N ASN A 100 1.88 12.41 7.55
CA ASN A 100 2.31 12.98 8.83
C ASN A 100 3.28 12.06 9.61
N ILE A 101 3.15 10.74 9.49
CA ILE A 101 4.11 9.80 10.10
C ILE A 101 5.31 9.49 9.20
N GLY A 102 5.46 10.19 8.06
CA GLY A 102 6.62 10.15 7.19
C GLY A 102 6.52 9.25 5.97
N ALA A 103 5.31 8.85 5.58
CA ALA A 103 5.12 8.10 4.33
C ALA A 103 5.53 8.95 3.12
N THR A 104 6.27 8.34 2.20
CA THR A 104 6.76 8.95 0.96
C THR A 104 5.89 8.63 -0.25
N ALA A 105 4.89 7.79 -0.08
CA ALA A 105 3.79 7.50 -1.00
C ALA A 105 2.61 6.96 -0.21
N VAL A 106 1.41 7.03 -0.78
CA VAL A 106 0.21 6.41 -0.24
C VAL A 106 -0.44 5.52 -1.28
N HIS A 107 -1.02 4.41 -0.83
CA HIS A 107 -1.77 3.48 -1.65
C HIS A 107 -3.25 3.55 -1.28
N LEU A 108 -4.13 3.45 -2.28
CA LEU A 108 -5.50 3.00 -2.08
C LEU A 108 -5.55 1.52 -2.47
N GLU A 109 -5.85 0.66 -1.51
CA GLU A 109 -5.88 -0.79 -1.69
C GLU A 109 -7.29 -1.33 -1.54
N ASP A 110 -7.76 -2.02 -2.57
CA ASP A 110 -9.00 -2.78 -2.59
C ASP A 110 -8.70 -4.28 -2.62
N MET A 111 -8.54 -4.87 -1.45
CA MET A 111 -8.24 -6.30 -1.28
C MET A 111 -9.36 -7.22 -1.79
N GLY A 112 -10.58 -6.72 -1.83
CA GLY A 112 -11.75 -7.51 -2.24
C GLY A 112 -12.08 -7.41 -3.72
N GLY A 113 -11.47 -6.47 -4.45
CA GLY A 113 -11.86 -6.15 -5.82
C GLY A 113 -13.30 -5.64 -5.92
N MET A 114 -13.76 -4.90 -4.89
CA MET A 114 -15.17 -4.53 -4.71
C MET A 114 -15.47 -3.07 -5.06
N ILE A 115 -14.46 -2.22 -5.14
CA ILE A 115 -14.65 -0.81 -5.40
C ILE A 115 -15.11 -0.61 -6.85
N ASP A 116 -16.19 0.13 -7.05
CA ASP A 116 -16.60 0.49 -8.40
C ASP A 116 -15.65 1.54 -9.02
N PRO A 117 -15.49 1.54 -10.36
CA PRO A 117 -14.54 2.41 -11.04
C PRO A 117 -14.72 3.90 -10.74
N THR A 118 -15.97 4.36 -10.60
CA THR A 118 -16.29 5.77 -10.34
C THR A 118 -15.86 6.18 -8.93
N THR A 119 -16.14 5.34 -7.94
CA THR A 119 -15.73 5.58 -6.54
C THR A 119 -14.22 5.54 -6.41
N ALA A 120 -13.54 4.58 -7.06
CA ALA A 120 -12.08 4.51 -7.07
C ALA A 120 -11.45 5.78 -7.66
N ALA A 121 -11.89 6.20 -8.83
CA ALA A 121 -11.41 7.41 -9.49
C ALA A 121 -11.62 8.68 -8.65
N LYS A 122 -12.83 8.84 -8.05
CA LYS A 122 -13.12 9.96 -7.15
C LYS A 122 -12.20 9.97 -5.93
N THR A 123 -11.97 8.79 -5.32
CA THR A 123 -11.12 8.66 -4.14
C THR A 123 -9.67 8.98 -4.48
N VAL A 124 -9.12 8.41 -5.56
CA VAL A 124 -7.76 8.71 -6.02
C VAL A 124 -7.59 10.20 -6.31
N ALA A 125 -8.50 10.82 -7.06
CA ALA A 125 -8.44 12.25 -7.36
C ALA A 125 -8.48 13.12 -6.10
N ALA A 126 -9.31 12.77 -5.10
CA ALA A 126 -9.39 13.48 -3.84
C ALA A 126 -8.11 13.35 -3.01
N VAL A 127 -7.55 12.14 -2.93
CA VAL A 127 -6.28 11.89 -2.24
C VAL A 127 -5.14 12.66 -2.94
N LYS A 128 -5.02 12.57 -4.27
CA LYS A 128 -4.03 13.32 -5.05
C LYS A 128 -4.05 14.82 -4.77
N LYS A 129 -5.25 15.39 -4.65
CA LYS A 129 -5.41 16.82 -4.33
C LYS A 129 -5.00 17.15 -2.89
N ALA A 130 -5.07 16.20 -1.98
CA ALA A 130 -4.90 16.42 -0.55
C ALA A 130 -3.47 16.19 -0.03
N VAL A 131 -2.66 15.41 -0.77
CA VAL A 131 -1.28 15.08 -0.40
C VAL A 131 -0.31 15.43 -1.53
N ASN A 132 0.95 15.67 -1.18
CA ASN A 132 2.03 16.02 -2.13
C ASN A 132 3.01 14.87 -2.39
N VAL A 133 2.57 13.64 -2.15
CA VAL A 133 3.33 12.41 -2.39
C VAL A 133 2.65 11.60 -3.50
N PRO A 134 3.37 10.67 -4.16
CA PRO A 134 2.76 9.75 -5.13
C PRO A 134 1.58 8.98 -4.55
N VAL A 135 0.55 8.79 -5.37
CA VAL A 135 -0.62 7.98 -5.04
C VAL A 135 -0.62 6.74 -5.91
N HIS A 136 -0.57 5.60 -5.26
CA HIS A 136 -0.58 4.28 -5.88
C HIS A 136 -1.97 3.67 -5.78
N TYR A 137 -2.28 2.74 -6.67
CA TYR A 137 -3.52 1.97 -6.64
C TYR A 137 -3.23 0.48 -6.74
N HIS A 138 -3.94 -0.29 -5.91
CA HIS A 138 -3.81 -1.72 -5.79
C HIS A 138 -5.20 -2.35 -5.65
N SER A 139 -5.52 -3.34 -6.47
CA SER A 139 -6.77 -4.10 -6.34
C SER A 139 -6.61 -5.52 -6.86
N HIS A 140 -7.41 -6.43 -6.29
CA HIS A 140 -7.52 -7.82 -6.75
C HIS A 140 -8.63 -7.98 -7.79
N CYS A 141 -8.47 -8.94 -8.71
CA CYS A 141 -9.42 -9.15 -9.83
C CYS A 141 -10.67 -9.96 -9.46
N THR A 142 -10.91 -10.20 -8.16
CA THR A 142 -12.02 -11.05 -7.68
C THR A 142 -13.41 -10.55 -8.08
N GLY A 143 -13.60 -9.22 -8.14
CA GLY A 143 -14.89 -8.59 -8.45
C GLY A 143 -15.21 -8.45 -9.94
N GLY A 144 -14.26 -8.74 -10.83
CA GLY A 144 -14.44 -8.68 -12.27
C GLY A 144 -14.53 -7.28 -12.89
N MET A 145 -14.25 -6.21 -12.12
CA MET A 145 -14.26 -4.82 -12.60
C MET A 145 -12.87 -4.17 -12.59
N THR A 146 -11.86 -4.91 -12.16
CA THR A 146 -10.57 -4.34 -11.77
C THR A 146 -9.85 -3.66 -12.92
N GLU A 147 -9.85 -4.21 -14.13
CA GLU A 147 -9.20 -3.60 -15.29
C GLU A 147 -9.82 -2.25 -15.65
N ILE A 148 -11.16 -2.16 -15.61
CA ILE A 148 -11.87 -0.89 -15.84
C ILE A 148 -11.54 0.09 -14.72
N THR A 149 -11.48 -0.39 -13.49
CA THR A 149 -11.12 0.44 -12.32
C THR A 149 -9.71 0.99 -12.47
N TYR A 150 -8.74 0.17 -12.90
CA TYR A 150 -7.36 0.60 -13.15
C TYR A 150 -7.28 1.69 -14.23
N TRP A 151 -8.05 1.53 -15.31
CA TRP A 151 -8.15 2.56 -16.34
C TRP A 151 -8.66 3.89 -15.78
N GLU A 152 -9.74 3.87 -15.00
CA GLU A 152 -10.33 5.08 -14.44
C GLU A 152 -9.44 5.73 -13.37
N VAL A 153 -8.75 4.97 -12.52
CA VAL A 153 -7.83 5.54 -11.53
C VAL A 153 -6.56 6.09 -12.18
N ALA A 154 -6.06 5.49 -13.27
CA ALA A 154 -4.96 6.05 -14.05
C ALA A 154 -5.34 7.42 -14.62
N ARG A 155 -6.54 7.54 -15.19
CA ARG A 155 -7.08 8.82 -15.69
C ARG A 155 -7.30 9.84 -14.58
N ALA A 156 -7.65 9.39 -13.38
CA ALA A 156 -7.81 10.23 -12.20
C ALA A 156 -6.48 10.72 -11.60
N GLY A 157 -5.35 10.21 -12.09
CA GLY A 157 -4.00 10.67 -11.75
C GLY A 157 -3.27 9.79 -10.75
N ALA A 158 -3.59 8.51 -10.65
CA ALA A 158 -2.72 7.56 -9.94
C ALA A 158 -1.32 7.56 -10.57
N ASP A 159 -0.29 7.58 -9.73
CA ASP A 159 1.11 7.63 -10.20
C ASP A 159 1.68 6.24 -10.47
N VAL A 160 1.20 5.24 -9.76
CA VAL A 160 1.65 3.84 -9.86
C VAL A 160 0.46 2.90 -9.75
N LEU A 161 0.47 1.86 -10.55
CA LEU A 161 -0.51 0.77 -10.55
C LEU A 161 0.21 -0.53 -10.19
N ASP A 162 -0.26 -1.25 -9.18
CA ASP A 162 0.27 -2.55 -8.82
C ASP A 162 -0.35 -3.61 -9.76
N VAL A 163 0.50 -4.33 -10.48
CA VAL A 163 0.12 -5.32 -11.49
C VAL A 163 0.99 -6.57 -11.37
N ASP A 164 0.54 -7.67 -11.94
CA ASP A 164 1.33 -8.90 -12.04
C ASP A 164 1.72 -9.20 -13.49
N VAL A 165 2.77 -9.98 -13.68
CA VAL A 165 3.03 -10.59 -14.99
C VAL A 165 1.92 -11.58 -15.32
N SER A 166 1.51 -11.69 -16.59
CA SER A 166 0.32 -12.45 -17.01
C SER A 166 0.27 -13.88 -16.48
N ALA A 167 1.43 -14.53 -16.30
CA ALA A 167 1.50 -15.90 -15.76
C ALA A 167 0.97 -16.04 -14.32
N PHE A 168 0.90 -14.96 -13.54
CA PHE A 168 0.43 -14.93 -12.15
C PHE A 168 -0.77 -13.99 -11.94
N ALA A 169 -1.25 -13.35 -13.01
CA ALA A 169 -2.30 -12.36 -12.95
C ALA A 169 -3.72 -12.97 -12.93
N LEU A 170 -4.72 -12.10 -12.66
CA LEU A 170 -6.15 -12.38 -12.67
C LEU A 170 -6.64 -13.28 -11.51
N GLY A 171 -7.91 -13.57 -11.49
CA GLY A 171 -8.55 -14.33 -10.41
C GLY A 171 -8.45 -13.61 -9.07
N THR A 172 -7.74 -14.19 -8.12
CA THR A 172 -7.45 -13.58 -6.80
C THR A 172 -6.17 -12.73 -6.78
N SER A 173 -5.50 -12.60 -7.93
CA SER A 173 -4.31 -11.76 -8.10
C SER A 173 -4.67 -10.39 -8.69
N HIS A 174 -3.70 -9.69 -9.25
CA HIS A 174 -3.85 -8.36 -9.85
C HIS A 174 -4.06 -8.44 -11.36
N PRO A 175 -4.38 -7.33 -12.03
CA PRO A 175 -4.40 -7.28 -13.49
C PRO A 175 -3.04 -7.64 -14.10
N ALA A 176 -3.08 -8.18 -15.30
CA ALA A 176 -1.86 -8.45 -16.06
C ALA A 176 -1.21 -7.14 -16.52
N ALA A 177 0.08 -6.97 -16.26
CA ALA A 177 0.84 -5.78 -16.67
C ALA A 177 0.80 -5.56 -18.18
N GLU A 178 0.68 -6.63 -18.96
CA GLU A 178 0.61 -6.60 -20.40
C GLU A 178 -0.73 -6.10 -20.95
N SER A 179 -1.77 -6.00 -20.08
CA SER A 179 -3.13 -5.57 -20.46
C SER A 179 -3.48 -4.16 -19.98
N ILE A 180 -2.71 -3.61 -19.03
CA ILE A 180 -2.90 -2.28 -18.45
C ILE A 180 -1.95 -1.28 -19.11
#